data_08a0a776375660c87a7ab73a29bea39e
#
_entry.id   08a0a776375660c87a7ab73a29bea39e
#
_cell.length_a   1.000
_cell.length_b   1.000
_cell.length_c   1.000
_cell.angle_alpha   90.00
_cell.angle_beta   90.00
_cell.angle_gamma   90.00
#
_symmetry.space_group_name_H-M   'P 1'
#
loop_
_entity.id
_entity.type
_entity.pdbx_description
1 polymer ?
#
loop_
_entity_poly.entity_id
_entity_poly.type
_entity_poly.pdbx_seq_one_letter_code
_entity_poly.pdbx_strand_id
1 'polypeptide(L)'
;MTARALAALLGLALASCAPAPRAPLTSLSALGSDEVVVVGKVELVPALRKGEQKIRGMVVGNFENTVYLMMDEKLRPLPQDPRIADYAGRIEARFGSTFFVRSKAAPAYILGGVLFLEIGGQSQERIYFPGGFQVAAKPGDRAIYIGTLRYQRDEFFEFQRITVVDEYKEANAEFQAKFGSGQTLRRALLTRVKQP
;
A
#
# COMPACT_ATOMS: atom_id res chain seq x y z
N MET A 1 -45.83 31.94 22.77
CA MET A 1 -45.57 30.52 22.85
C MET A 1 -45.19 30.00 21.50
N THR A 2 -44.04 29.39 21.38
CA THR A 2 -43.46 28.39 20.51
C THR A 2 -42.66 28.91 19.31
N ALA A 3 -41.43 29.35 19.56
CA ALA A 3 -40.38 29.52 18.57
C ALA A 3 -39.03 28.88 19.05
N ARG A 4 -39.08 27.79 19.84
CA ARG A 4 -37.87 27.14 20.41
C ARG A 4 -37.65 25.69 19.99
N ALA A 5 -38.39 25.14 19.06
CA ALA A 5 -38.33 23.71 18.71
C ALA A 5 -37.63 23.39 17.36
N LEU A 6 -37.14 24.39 16.58
CA LEU A 6 -36.56 24.14 15.24
C LEU A 6 -35.02 24.19 15.17
N ALA A 7 -34.33 24.44 16.27
CA ALA A 7 -32.85 24.56 16.26
C ALA A 7 -32.10 23.28 16.61
N ALA A 8 -32.77 22.17 16.94
CA ALA A 8 -32.14 20.95 17.45
C ALA A 8 -31.91 19.85 16.40
N LEU A 9 -32.31 20.04 15.13
CA LEU A 9 -32.25 18.97 14.09
C LEU A 9 -31.18 19.17 13.00
N LEU A 10 -30.41 20.25 13.06
CA LEU A 10 -29.31 20.50 12.08
C LEU A 10 -27.90 20.10 12.54
N GLY A 11 -27.77 19.48 13.70
CA GLY A 11 -26.46 19.16 14.31
C GLY A 11 -25.88 17.77 14.03
N LEU A 12 -26.58 16.86 13.32
CA LEU A 12 -26.16 15.44 13.22
C LEU A 12 -25.68 14.96 11.85
N ALA A 13 -25.43 15.83 10.89
CA ALA A 13 -25.06 15.43 9.53
C ALA A 13 -23.59 15.65 9.14
N LEU A 14 -22.69 15.88 10.10
CA LEU A 14 -21.25 15.89 9.87
C LEU A 14 -20.61 14.59 10.38
N ALA A 15 -21.23 13.44 10.13
CA ALA A 15 -20.57 12.16 10.27
C ALA A 15 -19.48 12.08 9.20
N SER A 16 -18.24 12.23 9.64
CA SER A 16 -17.01 12.20 8.89
C SER A 16 -16.99 11.11 7.82
N CYS A 17 -16.87 11.47 6.55
CA CYS A 17 -16.52 10.57 5.45
C CYS A 17 -15.04 10.13 5.56
N ALA A 18 -14.58 9.68 6.71
CA ALA A 18 -13.35 8.92 6.76
C ALA A 18 -13.65 7.53 6.15
N PRO A 19 -12.93 7.12 5.09
CA PRO A 19 -13.12 5.78 4.53
C PRO A 19 -12.90 4.77 5.64
N ALA A 20 -13.91 3.92 5.87
CA ALA A 20 -13.81 2.87 6.88
C ALA A 20 -12.55 2.02 6.65
N PRO A 21 -11.82 1.65 7.71
CA PRO A 21 -10.69 0.74 7.59
C PRO A 21 -11.16 -0.51 6.84
N ARG A 22 -10.46 -0.87 5.77
CA ARG A 22 -10.79 -2.11 5.05
C ARG A 22 -10.60 -3.28 6.00
N ALA A 23 -11.64 -4.11 6.14
CA ALA A 23 -11.55 -5.32 6.94
C ALA A 23 -10.39 -6.20 6.46
N PRO A 24 -9.60 -6.80 7.37
CA PRO A 24 -8.53 -7.70 7.00
C PRO A 24 -9.05 -8.82 6.09
N LEU A 25 -8.32 -9.10 5.01
CA LEU A 25 -8.67 -10.19 4.11
C LEU A 25 -8.32 -11.52 4.80
N THR A 26 -9.33 -12.28 5.20
CA THR A 26 -9.19 -13.58 5.90
C THR A 26 -9.45 -14.77 5.01
N SER A 27 -10.13 -14.58 3.86
CA SER A 27 -10.48 -15.67 2.93
C SER A 27 -10.57 -15.14 1.51
N LEU A 28 -10.18 -15.95 0.52
CA LEU A 28 -10.38 -15.67 -0.90
C LEU A 28 -11.86 -15.72 -1.31
N SER A 29 -12.71 -16.44 -0.58
CA SER A 29 -14.16 -16.46 -0.84
C SER A 29 -14.84 -15.12 -0.59
N ALA A 30 -14.21 -14.24 0.19
CA ALA A 30 -14.70 -12.89 0.44
C ALA A 30 -14.39 -11.89 -0.71
N LEU A 31 -13.71 -12.34 -1.78
CA LEU A 31 -13.43 -11.53 -2.96
C LEU A 31 -14.63 -11.52 -3.90
N GLY A 32 -14.95 -10.35 -4.45
CA GLY A 32 -15.84 -10.21 -5.60
C GLY A 32 -15.31 -10.93 -6.84
N SER A 33 -16.16 -11.06 -7.85
CA SER A 33 -15.81 -11.73 -9.12
C SER A 33 -14.72 -10.97 -9.92
N ASP A 34 -14.62 -9.67 -9.72
CA ASP A 34 -13.68 -8.74 -10.35
C ASP A 34 -12.52 -8.33 -9.43
N GLU A 35 -12.35 -9.03 -8.31
CA GLU A 35 -11.31 -8.75 -7.33
C GLU A 35 -10.22 -9.82 -7.28
N VAL A 36 -9.01 -9.38 -6.98
CA VAL A 36 -7.79 -10.19 -6.85
C VAL A 36 -7.04 -9.81 -5.58
N VAL A 37 -6.36 -10.79 -4.98
CA VAL A 37 -5.34 -10.52 -3.97
C VAL A 37 -4.00 -10.26 -4.64
N VAL A 38 -3.44 -9.08 -4.42
CA VAL A 38 -2.06 -8.75 -4.80
C VAL A 38 -1.16 -9.11 -3.63
N VAL A 39 -0.19 -9.97 -3.88
CA VAL A 39 0.80 -10.45 -2.90
C VAL A 39 2.18 -9.95 -3.31
N GLY A 40 2.90 -9.35 -2.38
CA GLY A 40 4.25 -8.87 -2.62
C GLY A 40 4.94 -8.45 -1.33
N LYS A 41 6.16 -7.94 -1.47
CA LYS A 41 6.96 -7.43 -0.36
C LYS A 41 7.68 -6.16 -0.76
N VAL A 42 7.97 -5.31 0.20
CA VAL A 42 8.86 -4.16 -0.01
C VAL A 42 10.06 -4.30 0.92
N GLU A 43 11.25 -4.13 0.38
CA GLU A 43 12.50 -4.11 1.14
C GLU A 43 13.23 -2.79 0.94
N LEU A 44 13.80 -2.30 2.02
CA LEU A 44 14.67 -1.13 2.03
C LEU A 44 16.09 -1.55 2.45
N VAL A 45 17.08 -1.23 1.62
CA VAL A 45 18.47 -1.62 1.85
C VAL A 45 19.39 -0.39 1.76
N PRO A 46 20.08 -0.02 2.84
CA PRO A 46 19.98 -0.56 4.19
C PRO A 46 18.60 -0.30 4.83
N ALA A 47 18.21 -1.14 5.77
CA ALA A 47 16.97 -0.96 6.53
C ALA A 47 16.97 0.35 7.32
N LEU A 48 15.80 0.77 7.78
CA LEU A 48 15.66 1.97 8.62
C LEU A 48 16.51 1.82 9.90
N ARG A 49 17.26 2.88 10.22
CA ARG A 49 18.04 2.96 11.46
C ARG A 49 17.10 3.17 12.65
N LYS A 50 17.55 2.83 13.85
CA LYS A 50 16.77 2.95 15.08
C LYS A 50 16.14 4.35 15.29
N GLY A 51 16.81 5.42 14.86
CA GLY A 51 16.32 6.80 14.93
C GLY A 51 15.32 7.19 13.84
N GLU A 52 15.22 6.39 12.77
CA GLU A 52 14.36 6.64 11.61
C GLU A 52 13.00 5.90 11.71
N GLN A 53 12.74 5.17 12.81
CA GLN A 53 11.63 4.23 12.90
C GLN A 53 10.40 4.74 13.67
N LYS A 54 10.51 5.87 14.37
CA LYS A 54 9.46 6.35 15.28
C LYS A 54 8.79 7.59 14.76
N ILE A 55 7.48 7.52 14.54
CA ILE A 55 6.62 8.70 14.40
C ILE A 55 5.89 8.90 15.72
N ARG A 56 6.20 9.98 16.43
CA ARG A 56 5.49 10.39 17.63
C ARG A 56 4.33 11.31 17.23
N GLY A 57 3.14 11.05 17.74
CA GLY A 57 2.05 12.02 17.74
C GLY A 57 1.10 12.03 16.55
N MET A 58 1.19 11.11 15.59
CA MET A 58 0.12 10.97 14.61
C MET A 58 -1.05 10.15 15.17
N VAL A 59 -2.22 10.76 15.17
CA VAL A 59 -3.46 10.23 15.78
C VAL A 59 -4.05 9.05 14.97
N VAL A 60 -3.60 8.80 13.74
CA VAL A 60 -4.23 7.81 12.86
C VAL A 60 -3.17 6.98 12.14
N GLY A 61 -3.04 5.71 12.51
CA GLY A 61 -2.31 4.69 11.78
C GLY A 61 -0.98 4.28 12.41
N ASN A 62 -0.55 3.06 12.08
CA ASN A 62 0.77 2.54 12.46
C ASN A 62 1.73 2.76 11.31
N PHE A 63 2.41 3.91 11.31
CA PHE A 63 3.35 4.29 10.25
C PHE A 63 4.75 3.70 10.42
N GLU A 64 4.99 3.01 11.53
CA GLU A 64 6.31 2.45 11.83
C GLU A 64 6.71 1.42 10.79
N ASN A 65 7.87 1.64 10.15
CA ASN A 65 8.43 0.76 9.12
C ASN A 65 7.48 0.48 7.94
N THR A 66 6.56 1.39 7.65
CA THR A 66 5.53 1.19 6.63
C THR A 66 5.66 2.22 5.51
N VAL A 67 5.78 1.74 4.28
CA VAL A 67 5.66 2.56 3.08
C VAL A 67 4.25 2.40 2.50
N TYR A 68 3.68 3.52 2.08
CA TYR A 68 2.39 3.56 1.40
C TYR A 68 2.63 3.66 -0.10
N LEU A 69 2.49 2.53 -0.81
CA LEU A 69 2.57 2.52 -2.26
C LEU A 69 1.21 2.93 -2.86
N MET A 70 1.26 3.83 -3.82
CA MET A 70 0.08 4.34 -4.51
C MET A 70 -0.13 3.58 -5.80
N MET A 71 -1.28 2.93 -5.93
CA MET A 71 -1.66 2.15 -7.09
C MET A 71 -2.84 2.80 -7.81
N ASP A 72 -2.79 2.87 -9.13
CA ASP A 72 -3.83 3.45 -9.99
C ASP A 72 -4.00 2.62 -11.26
N GLU A 73 -5.18 2.65 -11.85
CA GLU A 73 -5.47 2.02 -13.15
C GLU A 73 -4.76 2.73 -14.30
N LYS A 74 -4.41 4.01 -14.11
CA LYS A 74 -3.73 4.84 -15.12
C LYS A 74 -2.31 5.17 -14.68
N LEU A 75 -1.37 4.99 -15.61
CA LEU A 75 0.00 5.46 -15.40
C LEU A 75 0.03 6.98 -15.48
N ARG A 76 0.44 7.62 -14.41
CA ARG A 76 0.60 9.07 -14.30
C ARG A 76 1.70 9.40 -13.30
N PRO A 77 2.29 10.60 -13.37
CA PRO A 77 3.26 11.04 -12.36
C PRO A 77 2.63 11.03 -10.95
N LEU A 78 3.47 10.74 -9.95
CA LEU A 78 3.08 10.92 -8.56
C LEU A 78 2.88 12.42 -8.31
N PRO A 79 1.76 12.87 -7.71
CA PRO A 79 1.58 14.27 -7.33
C PRO A 79 2.67 14.73 -6.37
N GLN A 80 3.00 16.03 -6.39
CA GLN A 80 4.00 16.60 -5.48
C GLN A 80 3.62 16.51 -4.00
N ASP A 81 2.31 16.50 -3.69
CA ASP A 81 1.78 16.28 -2.35
C ASP A 81 0.65 15.24 -2.39
N PRO A 82 0.99 13.95 -2.57
CA PRO A 82 -0.03 12.92 -2.67
C PRO A 82 -0.72 12.75 -1.32
N ARG A 83 -2.03 12.93 -1.30
CA ARG A 83 -2.85 12.51 -0.16
C ARG A 83 -3.03 11.01 -0.26
N ILE A 84 -2.54 10.26 0.73
CA ILE A 84 -2.67 8.80 0.76
C ILE A 84 -4.13 8.38 0.67
N ALA A 85 -5.05 9.17 1.23
CA ALA A 85 -6.49 8.93 1.18
C ALA A 85 -7.08 8.99 -0.24
N ASP A 86 -6.45 9.73 -1.16
CA ASP A 86 -6.94 9.95 -2.53
C ASP A 86 -6.71 8.74 -3.44
N TYR A 87 -6.00 7.71 -2.97
CA TYR A 87 -5.68 6.51 -3.72
C TYR A 87 -6.47 5.31 -3.20
N ALA A 88 -7.52 4.94 -3.91
CA ALA A 88 -8.36 3.79 -3.55
C ALA A 88 -7.58 2.47 -3.51
N GLY A 89 -6.50 2.36 -4.29
CA GLY A 89 -5.66 1.18 -4.43
C GLY A 89 -4.35 1.23 -3.64
N ARG A 90 -4.26 2.02 -2.54
CA ARG A 90 -3.01 2.07 -1.75
C ARG A 90 -2.65 0.71 -1.16
N ILE A 91 -1.37 0.42 -1.17
CA ILE A 91 -0.77 -0.73 -0.51
C ILE A 91 -0.02 -0.22 0.73
N GLU A 92 -0.40 -0.68 1.90
CA GLU A 92 0.34 -0.44 3.15
C GLU A 92 1.35 -1.58 3.31
N ALA A 93 2.61 -1.32 2.97
CA ALA A 93 3.65 -2.33 3.00
C ALA A 93 4.63 -2.06 4.15
N ARG A 94 4.62 -2.94 5.15
CA ARG A 94 5.66 -2.96 6.17
C ARG A 94 6.93 -3.55 5.57
N PHE A 95 8.07 -2.87 5.71
CA PHE A 95 9.33 -3.36 5.17
C PHE A 95 9.69 -4.76 5.68
N GLY A 96 10.10 -5.62 4.75
CA GLY A 96 10.47 -7.01 5.01
C GLY A 96 9.30 -7.97 5.26
N SER A 97 8.05 -7.47 5.27
CA SER A 97 6.87 -8.32 5.48
C SER A 97 6.07 -8.48 4.19
N THR A 98 5.53 -9.65 3.96
CA THR A 98 4.63 -9.91 2.83
C THR A 98 3.28 -9.22 3.08
N PHE A 99 2.84 -8.44 2.11
CA PHE A 99 1.51 -7.83 2.11
C PHE A 99 0.52 -8.64 1.27
N PHE A 100 -0.76 -8.57 1.65
CA PHE A 100 -1.89 -9.18 0.97
C PHE A 100 -2.97 -8.12 0.81
N VAL A 101 -3.08 -7.53 -0.38
CA VAL A 101 -3.97 -6.40 -0.63
C VAL A 101 -5.03 -6.77 -1.65
N ARG A 102 -6.29 -6.46 -1.34
CA ARG A 102 -7.39 -6.57 -2.27
C ARG A 102 -7.31 -5.47 -3.33
N SER A 103 -7.44 -5.85 -4.59
CA SER A 103 -7.46 -4.96 -5.75
C SER A 103 -8.45 -5.44 -6.79
N LYS A 104 -8.68 -4.67 -7.83
CA LYS A 104 -9.39 -5.13 -9.02
C LYS A 104 -8.55 -6.12 -9.81
N ALA A 105 -9.20 -7.12 -10.40
CA ALA A 105 -8.57 -8.09 -11.31
C ALA A 105 -8.36 -7.47 -12.71
N ALA A 106 -7.62 -6.38 -12.76
CA ALA A 106 -7.32 -5.59 -13.95
C ALA A 106 -5.88 -5.05 -13.86
N PRO A 107 -5.25 -4.72 -15.00
CA PRO A 107 -3.94 -4.07 -15.01
C PRO A 107 -3.97 -2.76 -14.22
N ALA A 108 -2.91 -2.53 -13.44
CA ALA A 108 -2.74 -1.32 -12.65
C ALA A 108 -1.25 -0.92 -12.61
N TYR A 109 -0.96 0.23 -12.01
CA TYR A 109 0.40 0.74 -11.91
C TYR A 109 0.71 1.17 -10.48
N ILE A 110 1.89 0.81 -9.99
CA ILE A 110 2.45 1.42 -8.79
C ILE A 110 3.11 2.72 -9.22
N LEU A 111 2.49 3.84 -8.87
CA LEU A 111 2.93 5.18 -9.27
C LEU A 111 4.15 5.65 -8.47
N GLY A 112 4.30 5.15 -7.26
CA GLY A 112 5.32 5.48 -6.30
C GLY A 112 4.84 5.20 -4.90
N GLY A 113 5.56 5.72 -3.91
CA GLY A 113 5.19 5.54 -2.51
C GLY A 113 5.61 6.71 -1.65
N VAL A 114 5.13 6.70 -0.41
CA VAL A 114 5.50 7.66 0.62
C VAL A 114 5.82 6.91 1.90
N LEU A 115 6.95 7.24 2.51
CA LEU A 115 7.34 6.87 3.85
C LEU A 115 7.34 8.13 4.71
N PHE A 116 6.74 8.05 5.89
CA PHE A 116 6.78 9.11 6.88
C PHE A 116 7.86 8.79 7.92
N LEU A 117 8.81 9.68 8.06
CA LEU A 117 9.89 9.59 9.05
C LEU A 117 9.75 10.69 10.09
N GLU A 118 10.15 10.38 11.30
CA GLU A 118 10.43 11.38 12.33
C GLU A 118 11.94 11.46 12.51
N ILE A 119 12.51 12.62 12.19
CA ILE A 119 13.94 12.85 12.34
C ILE A 119 14.14 13.76 13.55
N GLY A 120 14.95 13.28 14.51
CA GLY A 120 15.31 14.04 15.71
C GLY A 120 14.15 14.35 16.68
N GLY A 121 13.00 13.71 16.53
CA GLY A 121 11.86 13.85 17.44
C GLY A 121 11.04 15.14 17.29
N GLN A 122 11.31 15.95 16.27
CA GLN A 122 10.65 17.26 16.08
C GLN A 122 10.10 17.52 14.67
N SER A 123 10.62 16.85 13.63
CA SER A 123 10.16 17.05 12.26
C SER A 123 9.66 15.77 11.65
N GLN A 124 8.54 15.86 10.92
CA GLN A 124 8.08 14.78 10.07
C GLN A 124 8.58 15.02 8.66
N GLU A 125 9.32 14.07 8.11
CA GLU A 125 9.77 14.11 6.73
C GLU A 125 9.01 13.10 5.91
N ARG A 126 8.75 13.43 4.66
CA ARG A 126 8.15 12.56 3.67
C ARG A 126 9.22 12.14 2.68
N ILE A 127 9.49 10.85 2.65
CA ILE A 127 10.41 10.27 1.67
C ILE A 127 9.58 9.65 0.56
N TYR A 128 9.79 10.12 -0.67
CA TYR A 128 9.07 9.65 -1.85
C TYR A 128 9.80 8.48 -2.51
N PHE A 129 9.13 7.35 -2.57
CA PHE A 129 9.63 6.15 -3.22
C PHE A 129 9.31 6.18 -4.72
N PRO A 130 10.31 6.02 -5.59
CA PRO A 130 10.07 5.96 -7.02
C PRO A 130 9.17 4.77 -7.39
N GLY A 131 8.29 4.98 -8.37
CA GLY A 131 7.37 3.98 -8.90
C GLY A 131 7.63 3.69 -10.37
N GLY A 132 6.56 3.58 -11.15
CA GLY A 132 6.62 3.22 -12.56
C GLY A 132 6.69 1.71 -12.75
N PHE A 133 5.85 0.96 -12.03
CA PHE A 133 5.76 -0.49 -12.16
C PHE A 133 4.34 -0.90 -12.52
N GLN A 134 4.23 -1.75 -13.54
CA GLN A 134 2.97 -2.35 -13.94
C GLN A 134 2.66 -3.60 -13.13
N VAL A 135 1.43 -3.70 -12.64
CA VAL A 135 0.81 -4.88 -12.03
C VAL A 135 -0.03 -5.57 -13.09
N ALA A 136 0.35 -6.77 -13.51
CA ALA A 136 -0.28 -7.50 -14.61
C ALA A 136 -1.40 -8.45 -14.10
N ALA A 137 -2.37 -7.90 -13.35
CA ALA A 137 -3.58 -8.62 -13.00
C ALA A 137 -4.49 -8.79 -14.22
N LYS A 138 -5.24 -9.89 -14.27
CA LYS A 138 -6.14 -10.25 -15.38
C LYS A 138 -7.50 -10.65 -14.84
N PRO A 139 -8.57 -10.49 -15.63
CA PRO A 139 -9.87 -11.06 -15.28
C PRO A 139 -9.76 -12.56 -14.97
N GLY A 140 -10.36 -12.99 -13.88
CA GLY A 140 -10.31 -14.38 -13.40
C GLY A 140 -9.16 -14.69 -12.45
N ASP A 141 -8.16 -13.83 -12.29
CA ASP A 141 -7.15 -14.00 -11.24
C ASP A 141 -7.80 -13.90 -9.86
N ARG A 142 -7.51 -14.87 -8.99
CA ARG A 142 -7.91 -14.81 -7.56
C ARG A 142 -6.78 -14.33 -6.66
N ALA A 143 -5.52 -14.65 -7.01
CA ALA A 143 -4.34 -14.15 -6.34
C ALA A 143 -3.15 -14.06 -7.29
N ILE A 144 -2.37 -12.99 -7.18
CA ILE A 144 -1.15 -12.78 -7.96
C ILE A 144 0.01 -12.38 -7.05
N TYR A 145 1.18 -12.92 -7.35
CA TYR A 145 2.45 -12.53 -6.73
C TYR A 145 3.19 -11.57 -7.64
N ILE A 146 3.47 -10.38 -7.17
CA ILE A 146 4.08 -9.31 -7.95
C ILE A 146 5.58 -9.14 -7.72
N GLY A 147 6.19 -9.92 -6.84
CA GLY A 147 7.61 -9.84 -6.49
C GLY A 147 7.87 -9.03 -5.23
N THR A 148 9.16 -8.94 -4.88
CA THR A 148 9.70 -8.08 -3.84
C THR A 148 10.30 -6.84 -4.47
N LEU A 149 9.73 -5.67 -4.19
CA LEU A 149 10.33 -4.38 -4.55
C LEU A 149 11.45 -4.06 -3.57
N ARG A 150 12.69 -4.18 -4.03
CA ARG A 150 13.88 -3.86 -3.23
C ARG A 150 14.41 -2.50 -3.63
N TYR A 151 14.36 -1.56 -2.69
CA TYR A 151 14.89 -0.20 -2.82
C TYR A 151 16.25 -0.12 -2.14
N GLN A 152 17.30 0.16 -2.91
CA GLN A 152 18.64 0.43 -2.40
C GLN A 152 18.79 1.93 -2.26
N ARG A 153 19.09 2.38 -1.05
CA ARG A 153 19.27 3.80 -0.71
C ARG A 153 20.64 4.06 -0.09
N ASP A 154 21.07 5.31 -0.11
CA ASP A 154 22.15 5.80 0.74
C ASP A 154 21.62 6.29 2.11
N GLU A 155 22.50 6.95 2.87
CA GLU A 155 22.18 7.49 4.18
C GLU A 155 21.25 8.74 4.14
N PHE A 156 21.14 9.39 2.98
CA PHE A 156 20.29 10.56 2.73
C PHE A 156 18.95 10.21 2.10
N PHE A 157 18.59 8.92 2.00
CA PHE A 157 17.42 8.42 1.28
C PHE A 157 17.42 8.68 -0.22
N GLU A 158 18.60 8.87 -0.84
CA GLU A 158 18.71 8.85 -2.30
C GLU A 158 18.66 7.40 -2.80
N PHE A 159 17.69 7.10 -3.64
CA PHE A 159 17.51 5.75 -4.18
C PHE A 159 18.46 5.48 -5.33
N GLN A 160 19.46 4.66 -5.08
CA GLN A 160 20.50 4.30 -6.04
C GLN A 160 20.03 3.23 -7.05
N ARG A 161 19.19 2.31 -6.58
CA ARG A 161 18.72 1.18 -7.39
C ARG A 161 17.38 0.67 -6.90
N ILE A 162 16.53 0.24 -7.84
CA ILE A 162 15.27 -0.43 -7.55
C ILE A 162 15.24 -1.72 -8.37
N THR A 163 15.01 -2.84 -7.71
CA THR A 163 14.93 -4.16 -8.35
C THR A 163 13.66 -4.88 -7.94
N VAL A 164 13.10 -5.67 -8.84
CA VAL A 164 12.06 -6.65 -8.54
C VAL A 164 12.74 -7.99 -8.36
N VAL A 165 12.66 -8.53 -7.14
CA VAL A 165 13.25 -9.83 -6.80
C VAL A 165 12.15 -10.88 -6.76
N ASP A 166 12.43 -12.04 -7.33
CA ASP A 166 11.51 -13.17 -7.34
C ASP A 166 11.77 -14.09 -6.14
N GLU A 167 10.94 -13.93 -5.12
CA GLU A 167 10.91 -14.76 -3.91
C GLU A 167 9.60 -15.56 -3.86
N TYR A 168 9.19 -16.09 -5.02
CA TYR A 168 7.89 -16.74 -5.16
C TYR A 168 7.67 -17.92 -4.19
N LYS A 169 8.69 -18.71 -3.90
CA LYS A 169 8.55 -19.87 -3.02
C LYS A 169 8.14 -19.46 -1.61
N GLU A 170 8.79 -18.45 -1.07
CA GLU A 170 8.53 -17.90 0.26
C GLU A 170 7.14 -17.26 0.31
N ALA A 171 6.84 -16.39 -0.67
CA ALA A 171 5.55 -15.73 -0.77
C ALA A 171 4.38 -16.72 -0.93
N ASN A 172 4.58 -17.80 -1.71
CA ASN A 172 3.58 -18.84 -1.88
C ASN A 172 3.36 -19.65 -0.59
N ALA A 173 4.41 -19.92 0.17
CA ALA A 173 4.30 -20.60 1.46
C ALA A 173 3.48 -19.75 2.45
N GLU A 174 3.75 -18.46 2.57
CA GLU A 174 2.99 -17.53 3.40
C GLU A 174 1.53 -17.37 2.91
N PHE A 175 1.33 -17.32 1.60
CA PHE A 175 0.00 -17.25 0.99
C PHE A 175 -0.83 -18.51 1.34
N GLN A 176 -0.25 -19.69 1.19
CA GLN A 176 -0.93 -20.95 1.52
C GLN A 176 -1.20 -21.10 3.03
N ALA A 177 -0.27 -20.66 3.87
CA ALA A 177 -0.49 -20.61 5.32
C ALA A 177 -1.66 -19.70 5.70
N LYS A 178 -1.88 -18.60 4.96
CA LYS A 178 -2.95 -17.65 5.23
C LYS A 178 -4.31 -18.06 4.65
N PHE A 179 -4.34 -18.60 3.43
CA PHE A 179 -5.57 -18.81 2.66
C PHE A 179 -5.89 -20.30 2.41
N GLY A 180 -5.01 -21.22 2.78
CA GLY A 180 -5.16 -22.66 2.59
C GLY A 180 -4.31 -23.22 1.46
N SER A 181 -3.84 -24.46 1.63
CA SER A 181 -2.90 -25.13 0.72
C SER A 181 -3.46 -25.46 -0.68
N GLY A 182 -4.79 -25.45 -0.85
CA GLY A 182 -5.43 -25.69 -2.15
C GLY A 182 -5.54 -24.43 -3.04
N GLN A 183 -5.07 -23.27 -2.58
CA GLN A 183 -5.20 -22.04 -3.32
C GLN A 183 -4.00 -21.80 -4.24
N THR A 184 -4.26 -21.28 -5.44
CA THR A 184 -3.22 -20.98 -6.43
C THR A 184 -2.82 -19.52 -6.37
N LEU A 185 -1.52 -19.26 -6.24
CA LEU A 185 -0.91 -17.96 -6.37
C LEU A 185 -0.21 -17.86 -7.75
N ARG A 186 -0.74 -17.03 -8.65
CA ARG A 186 -0.13 -16.85 -9.98
C ARG A 186 1.06 -15.90 -9.90
N ARG A 187 2.21 -16.30 -10.46
CA ARG A 187 3.37 -15.41 -10.62
C ARG A 187 3.09 -14.37 -11.69
N ALA A 188 3.21 -13.10 -11.33
CA ALA A 188 2.98 -11.93 -12.18
C ALA A 188 3.91 -10.79 -11.74
N LEU A 189 5.22 -11.02 -11.89
CA LEU A 189 6.23 -10.06 -11.43
C LEU A 189 6.00 -8.68 -12.04
N LEU A 190 6.25 -7.65 -11.22
CA LEU A 190 6.21 -6.27 -11.65
C LEU A 190 7.17 -6.02 -12.82
N THR A 191 6.71 -5.28 -13.81
CA THR A 191 7.54 -4.80 -14.92
C THR A 191 7.70 -3.30 -14.84
N ARG A 192 8.93 -2.82 -15.00
CA ARG A 192 9.18 -1.38 -15.01
C ARG A 192 8.64 -0.77 -16.28
N VAL A 193 7.94 0.35 -16.14
CA VAL A 193 7.43 1.14 -17.27
C VAL A 193 7.98 2.56 -17.19
N LYS A 194 8.18 3.18 -18.35
CA LYS A 194 8.62 4.57 -18.40
C LYS A 194 7.44 5.45 -17.97
N GLN A 195 7.64 6.25 -16.95
CA GLN A 195 6.65 7.27 -16.56
C GLN A 195 6.65 8.40 -17.60
N PRO A 196 5.47 8.97 -17.88
CA PRO A 196 5.35 10.09 -18.81
C PRO A 196 6.05 11.36 -18.32
#